data_9814d051dc0ae63d9a455590e4cddb9c
#
_entry.id   9814d051dc0ae63d9a455590e4cddb9c
#
_cell.length_a   1.000
_cell.length_b   1.000
_cell.length_c   1.000
_cell.angle_alpha   90.00
_cell.angle_beta   90.00
_cell.angle_gamma   90.00
#
_symmetry.space_group_name_H-M   'P 1'
#
loop_
_entity.id
_entity.type
_entity.pdbx_description
1 polymer ?
#
loop_
_entity_poly.entity_id
_entity_poly.type
_entity_poly.pdbx_seq_one_letter_code
_entity_poly.pdbx_strand_id
1 'polypeptide(L)'
;ALTQEQCDAYQQEPITLAEFQGSKSEDSKPYANQSFIDHVINEAIEILGLESNSRQLYTGGYIIHTTLDTDLQGKMESIYNDDTQFPKGDSTSILQSAMVLMDSTTGEVRALVGGRNLEGARNLNRATQSVRQPGSSFKPIAVYGPAFEMGYSPGTVIDDYPKVYGGHVFKNYDHKYRGLMTCREAIKNSTNVVAVKLLEKIGIENGFKFAQSLGITSLVDEGPNNDLNLSMALGGLTHGVSPLEMAGAYGAFANKGVYTKPYVITQITDAKGKVIYENEPERRSVMSEETAYMVTS
;
A
#
# COMPACT_ATOMS: atom_id res chain seq x y z
N ALA A 1 13.35 54.36 9.51
CA ALA A 1 12.18 54.19 8.63
C ALA A 1 12.60 54.66 7.24
N LEU A 2 12.23 53.91 6.22
CA LEU A 2 12.47 54.24 4.83
C LEU A 2 11.62 55.47 4.45
N THR A 3 12.16 56.33 3.57
CA THR A 3 11.36 57.41 2.98
C THR A 3 10.44 56.84 1.90
N GLN A 4 9.38 57.60 1.54
CA GLN A 4 8.46 57.14 0.47
C GLN A 4 9.19 56.90 -0.84
N GLU A 5 10.14 57.75 -1.20
CA GLU A 5 10.96 57.66 -2.39
C GLU A 5 11.83 56.36 -2.41
N GLN A 6 12.33 55.95 -1.24
CA GLN A 6 13.05 54.69 -1.09
C GLN A 6 12.13 53.47 -1.20
N CYS A 7 10.91 53.54 -0.69
CA CYS A 7 9.90 52.48 -0.82
C CYS A 7 9.52 52.29 -2.31
N ASP A 8 9.30 53.40 -3.03
CA ASP A 8 8.90 53.36 -4.43
C ASP A 8 10.05 52.80 -5.32
N ALA A 9 11.30 53.11 -4.98
CA ALA A 9 12.48 52.58 -5.66
C ALA A 9 12.60 51.06 -5.45
N TYR A 10 12.45 50.58 -4.22
CA TYR A 10 12.51 49.13 -3.92
C TYR A 10 11.33 48.33 -4.52
N GLN A 11 10.15 48.94 -4.72
CA GLN A 11 9.04 48.30 -5.42
C GLN A 11 9.29 48.13 -6.92
N GLN A 12 10.20 48.89 -7.51
CA GLN A 12 10.55 48.79 -8.92
C GLN A 12 11.77 47.89 -9.17
N GLU A 13 12.51 47.52 -8.13
CA GLU A 13 13.61 46.53 -8.29
C GLU A 13 13.06 45.15 -8.59
N PRO A 14 13.53 44.48 -9.64
CA PRO A 14 13.15 43.09 -9.90
C PRO A 14 13.65 42.22 -8.77
N ILE A 15 12.75 41.41 -8.18
CA ILE A 15 13.13 40.42 -7.18
C ILE A 15 14.04 39.40 -7.87
N THR A 16 15.33 39.52 -7.62
CA THR A 16 16.29 38.47 -7.98
C THR A 16 16.29 37.44 -6.86
N LEU A 17 15.73 36.27 -7.13
CA LEU A 17 15.88 35.13 -6.21
C LEU A 17 17.38 34.79 -6.18
N ALA A 18 17.99 34.87 -4.98
CA ALA A 18 19.32 34.31 -4.81
C ALA A 18 19.28 32.84 -5.22
N GLU A 19 20.15 32.43 -6.14
CA GLU A 19 20.34 31.02 -6.41
C GLU A 19 20.71 30.36 -5.09
N PHE A 20 19.89 29.40 -4.67
CA PHE A 20 20.15 28.61 -3.47
C PHE A 20 21.41 27.78 -3.74
N GLN A 21 22.56 28.32 -3.34
CA GLN A 21 23.82 27.58 -3.26
C GLN A 21 23.75 26.66 -2.02
N GLY A 22 22.82 25.71 -2.03
CA GLY A 22 22.87 24.59 -1.12
C GLY A 22 24.20 23.88 -1.31
N SER A 23 24.90 23.59 -0.23
CA SER A 23 26.12 22.79 -0.26
C SER A 23 25.79 21.49 -1.00
N LYS A 24 26.24 21.37 -2.24
CA LYS A 24 26.28 20.09 -2.95
C LYS A 24 27.34 19.25 -2.22
N SER A 25 26.90 18.45 -1.25
CA SER A 25 27.64 17.23 -0.96
C SER A 25 27.53 16.37 -2.21
N GLU A 26 28.62 16.05 -2.85
CA GLU A 26 28.69 15.30 -4.11
C GLU A 26 27.99 13.93 -4.06
N ASP A 27 27.54 13.48 -2.88
CA ASP A 27 26.90 12.18 -2.61
C ASP A 27 25.39 12.23 -2.36
N SER A 28 24.73 13.38 -2.24
CA SER A 28 23.29 13.44 -2.06
C SER A 28 22.59 13.66 -3.38
N LYS A 29 21.95 12.61 -3.92
CA LYS A 29 20.92 12.78 -4.94
C LYS A 29 19.89 13.75 -4.37
N PRO A 30 19.54 14.86 -5.06
CA PRO A 30 18.74 15.94 -4.49
C PRO A 30 17.33 15.56 -4.05
N TYR A 31 16.93 14.32 -4.24
CA TYR A 31 15.59 13.78 -3.91
C TYR A 31 15.67 12.36 -3.31
N ALA A 32 16.78 12.01 -2.64
CA ALA A 32 16.89 10.75 -1.91
C ALA A 32 15.77 10.65 -0.86
N ASN A 33 15.21 9.48 -0.71
CA ASN A 33 14.13 9.16 0.24
C ASN A 33 12.82 9.95 0.03
N GLN A 34 12.65 10.67 -1.09
CA GLN A 34 11.56 11.63 -1.25
C GLN A 34 10.17 10.99 -1.13
N SER A 35 9.94 9.81 -1.72
CA SER A 35 8.65 9.11 -1.60
C SER A 35 8.31 8.77 -0.15
N PHE A 36 9.31 8.37 0.64
CA PHE A 36 9.14 8.09 2.06
C PHE A 36 8.86 9.39 2.84
N ILE A 37 9.65 10.43 2.60
CA ILE A 37 9.48 11.75 3.23
C ILE A 37 8.09 12.34 2.94
N ASP A 38 7.62 12.26 1.69
CA ASP A 38 6.29 12.75 1.31
C ASP A 38 5.18 11.99 2.05
N HIS A 39 5.36 10.68 2.28
CA HIS A 39 4.42 9.90 3.07
C HIS A 39 4.46 10.28 4.57
N VAL A 40 5.65 10.46 5.14
CA VAL A 40 5.83 10.97 6.52
C VAL A 40 5.15 12.32 6.70
N ILE A 41 5.29 13.24 5.75
CA ILE A 41 4.64 14.56 5.81
C ILE A 41 3.11 14.42 5.85
N ASN A 42 2.54 13.54 5.02
CA ASN A 42 1.10 13.33 4.99
C ASN A 42 0.59 12.73 6.31
N GLU A 43 1.27 11.68 6.83
CA GLU A 43 0.94 11.05 8.11
C GLU A 43 1.10 12.04 9.28
N ALA A 44 2.15 12.88 9.29
CA ALA A 44 2.34 13.90 10.32
C ALA A 44 1.25 14.98 10.30
N ILE A 45 0.79 15.39 9.11
CA ILE A 45 -0.33 16.35 8.98
C ILE A 45 -1.60 15.76 9.60
N GLU A 46 -1.90 14.49 9.33
CA GLU A 46 -3.05 13.79 9.90
C GLU A 46 -2.93 13.65 11.42
N ILE A 47 -1.80 13.14 11.93
CA ILE A 47 -1.54 12.95 13.35
C ILE A 47 -1.68 14.27 14.15
N LEU A 48 -1.19 15.37 13.58
CA LEU A 48 -1.19 16.68 14.24
C LEU A 48 -2.46 17.49 13.98
N GLY A 49 -3.42 16.99 13.19
CA GLY A 49 -4.66 17.70 12.84
C GLY A 49 -4.40 18.99 12.06
N LEU A 50 -3.42 18.97 11.13
CA LEU A 50 -2.97 20.16 10.39
C LEU A 50 -3.51 20.25 8.95
N GLU A 51 -4.58 19.53 8.60
CA GLU A 51 -5.15 19.50 7.24
C GLU A 51 -5.54 20.89 6.75
N SER A 52 -6.04 21.75 7.62
CA SER A 52 -6.40 23.14 7.31
C SER A 52 -5.22 24.11 7.31
N ASN A 53 -4.06 23.73 7.88
CA ASN A 53 -2.88 24.57 8.02
C ASN A 53 -1.57 23.77 7.95
N SER A 54 -1.37 23.06 6.87
CA SER A 54 -0.17 22.24 6.65
C SER A 54 1.16 23.02 6.70
N ARG A 55 1.12 24.35 6.49
CA ARG A 55 2.29 25.22 6.66
C ARG A 55 2.88 25.16 8.06
N GLN A 56 2.04 24.93 9.08
CA GLN A 56 2.48 24.82 10.47
C GLN A 56 3.45 23.65 10.68
N LEU A 57 3.36 22.57 9.91
CA LEU A 57 4.30 21.46 9.99
C LEU A 57 5.74 21.92 9.73
N TYR A 58 5.95 22.85 8.79
CA TYR A 58 7.27 23.37 8.42
C TYR A 58 7.76 24.51 9.33
N THR A 59 6.86 25.20 10.01
CA THR A 59 7.21 26.37 10.84
C THR A 59 7.11 26.10 12.33
N GLY A 60 6.53 24.98 12.73
CA GLY A 60 6.26 24.64 14.14
C GLY A 60 7.46 24.10 14.91
N GLY A 61 8.59 23.85 14.23
CA GLY A 61 9.81 23.32 14.87
C GLY A 61 9.67 21.88 15.34
N TYR A 62 8.83 21.09 14.69
CA TYR A 62 8.66 19.66 14.99
C TYR A 62 9.90 18.84 14.61
N ILE A 63 10.22 17.85 15.43
CA ILE A 63 11.20 16.80 15.15
C ILE A 63 10.41 15.51 15.00
N ILE A 64 10.49 14.88 13.82
CA ILE A 64 9.74 13.68 13.48
C ILE A 64 10.72 12.50 13.42
N HIS A 65 10.54 11.52 14.30
CA HIS A 65 11.26 10.26 14.29
C HIS A 65 10.50 9.24 13.45
N THR A 66 11.22 8.56 12.56
CA THR A 66 10.60 7.69 11.56
C THR A 66 11.18 6.28 11.60
N THR A 67 10.49 5.36 10.91
CA THR A 67 10.89 3.96 10.74
C THR A 67 11.86 3.75 9.58
N LEU A 68 12.28 4.82 8.88
CA LEU A 68 13.12 4.75 7.68
C LEU A 68 14.44 4.01 7.96
N ASP A 69 14.70 2.99 7.16
CA ASP A 69 16.01 2.37 7.02
C ASP A 69 16.67 2.91 5.75
N THR A 70 17.68 3.77 5.92
CA THR A 70 18.32 4.45 4.79
C THR A 70 19.07 3.51 3.86
N ASP A 71 19.59 2.38 4.37
CA ASP A 71 20.30 1.41 3.55
C ASP A 71 19.33 0.60 2.68
N LEU A 72 18.18 0.19 3.25
CA LEU A 72 17.12 -0.49 2.51
C LEU A 72 16.46 0.44 1.49
N GLN A 73 16.19 1.69 1.87
CA GLN A 73 15.65 2.71 0.98
C GLN A 73 16.60 2.98 -0.19
N GLY A 74 17.89 3.17 0.08
CA GLY A 74 18.89 3.40 -0.94
C GLY A 74 19.02 2.25 -1.94
N LYS A 75 18.96 0.99 -1.45
CA LYS A 75 18.92 -0.20 -2.31
C LYS A 75 17.67 -0.22 -3.19
N MET A 76 16.50 0.07 -2.61
CA MET A 76 15.23 0.11 -3.34
C MET A 76 15.25 1.20 -4.42
N GLU A 77 15.71 2.40 -4.08
CA GLU A 77 15.86 3.51 -5.04
C GLU A 77 16.86 3.19 -6.15
N SER A 78 17.96 2.48 -5.84
CA SER A 78 18.93 2.07 -6.86
C SER A 78 18.32 1.13 -7.91
N ILE A 79 17.46 0.20 -7.48
CA ILE A 79 16.71 -0.69 -8.38
C ILE A 79 15.75 0.13 -9.26
N TYR A 80 15.04 1.09 -8.67
CA TYR A 80 14.07 1.93 -9.38
C TYR A 80 14.71 2.93 -10.36
N ASN A 81 15.98 3.27 -10.15
CA ASN A 81 16.77 4.11 -11.05
C ASN A 81 17.47 3.32 -12.16
N ASP A 82 17.43 1.98 -12.13
CA ASP A 82 17.98 1.12 -13.16
C ASP A 82 16.86 0.64 -14.11
N ASP A 83 16.77 1.28 -15.26
CA ASP A 83 15.75 0.96 -16.28
C ASP A 83 15.84 -0.48 -16.78
N THR A 84 16.97 -1.17 -16.60
CA THR A 84 17.14 -2.57 -17.01
C THR A 84 16.34 -3.55 -16.15
N GLN A 85 15.95 -3.14 -14.95
CA GLN A 85 15.13 -3.94 -14.03
C GLN A 85 13.65 -3.96 -14.41
N PHE A 86 13.24 -3.16 -15.40
CA PHE A 86 11.84 -3.01 -15.79
C PHE A 86 11.62 -3.37 -17.26
N PRO A 87 10.44 -3.89 -17.60
CA PRO A 87 10.06 -4.06 -18.99
C PRO A 87 10.10 -2.72 -19.72
N LYS A 88 10.48 -2.77 -21.00
CA LYS A 88 10.42 -1.58 -21.85
C LYS A 88 8.97 -1.14 -22.01
N GLY A 89 8.71 0.13 -21.72
CA GLY A 89 7.45 0.80 -22.07
C GLY A 89 7.33 1.02 -23.58
N ASP A 90 6.26 1.69 -23.99
CA ASP A 90 6.17 2.24 -25.33
C ASP A 90 7.06 3.50 -25.48
N SER A 91 7.14 4.05 -26.70
CA SER A 91 7.98 5.22 -26.97
C SER A 91 7.50 6.51 -26.29
N THR A 92 6.32 6.53 -25.69
CA THR A 92 5.67 7.72 -25.14
C THR A 92 5.54 7.70 -23.63
N SER A 93 5.62 6.51 -23.00
CA SER A 93 5.44 6.36 -21.56
C SER A 93 6.29 5.24 -20.98
N ILE A 94 6.86 5.48 -19.80
CA ILE A 94 7.51 4.44 -19.02
C ILE A 94 6.47 3.67 -18.19
N LEU A 95 6.70 2.38 -18.02
CA LEU A 95 5.91 1.59 -17.08
C LEU A 95 6.20 2.05 -15.66
N GLN A 96 5.17 2.46 -14.94
CA GLN A 96 5.25 2.86 -13.54
C GLN A 96 5.15 1.65 -12.62
N SER A 97 5.81 1.76 -11.48
CA SER A 97 5.79 0.77 -10.41
C SER A 97 5.88 1.49 -9.06
N ALA A 98 5.48 0.82 -8.00
CA ALA A 98 5.68 1.27 -6.63
C ALA A 98 5.99 0.07 -5.74
N MET A 99 6.71 0.28 -4.64
CA MET A 99 7.11 -0.79 -3.73
C MET A 99 7.08 -0.30 -2.29
N VAL A 100 6.65 -1.19 -1.39
CA VAL A 100 6.70 -1.02 0.06
C VAL A 100 7.50 -2.15 0.65
N LEU A 101 8.42 -1.85 1.56
CA LEU A 101 9.11 -2.80 2.41
C LEU A 101 8.69 -2.54 3.85
N MET A 102 8.07 -3.54 4.48
CA MET A 102 7.52 -3.46 5.82
C MET A 102 8.03 -4.63 6.67
N ASP A 103 8.29 -4.37 7.94
CA ASP A 103 8.45 -5.42 8.94
C ASP A 103 7.07 -5.96 9.32
N SER A 104 6.81 -7.22 9.01
CA SER A 104 5.51 -7.86 9.24
C SER A 104 5.17 -8.02 10.74
N THR A 105 6.15 -8.02 11.62
CA THR A 105 5.96 -8.19 13.06
C THR A 105 5.64 -6.87 13.74
N THR A 106 6.36 -5.79 13.37
CA THR A 106 6.22 -4.48 14.02
C THR A 106 5.24 -3.56 13.32
N GLY A 107 5.02 -3.74 12.01
CA GLY A 107 4.24 -2.84 11.16
C GLY A 107 5.05 -1.66 10.62
N GLU A 108 6.32 -1.55 10.98
CA GLU A 108 7.19 -0.47 10.52
C GLU A 108 7.44 -0.55 9.01
N VAL A 109 7.12 0.51 8.29
CA VAL A 109 7.52 0.66 6.90
C VAL A 109 8.96 1.12 6.86
N ARG A 110 9.86 0.24 6.45
CA ARG A 110 11.31 0.47 6.44
C ARG A 110 11.80 1.21 5.20
N ALA A 111 11.12 1.00 4.07
CA ALA A 111 11.43 1.68 2.81
C ALA A 111 10.19 1.75 1.93
N LEU A 112 10.13 2.79 1.09
CA LEU A 112 9.00 3.02 0.21
C LEU A 112 9.43 3.80 -1.03
N VAL A 113 9.05 3.32 -2.23
CA VAL A 113 9.21 4.02 -3.49
C VAL A 113 7.85 4.17 -4.17
N GLY A 114 7.47 5.41 -4.45
CA GLY A 114 6.16 5.76 -5.02
C GLY A 114 6.07 5.77 -6.53
N GLY A 115 7.19 5.58 -7.23
CA GLY A 115 7.20 5.59 -8.69
C GLY A 115 8.60 5.60 -9.28
N ARG A 116 8.69 5.51 -10.61
CA ARG A 116 9.92 5.62 -11.37
C ARG A 116 10.09 7.03 -11.94
N ASN A 117 11.32 7.49 -12.04
CA ASN A 117 11.69 8.78 -12.61
C ASN A 117 10.89 9.95 -12.00
N LEU A 118 10.74 9.92 -10.66
CA LEU A 118 10.10 11.01 -9.93
C LEU A 118 11.10 12.16 -9.74
N GLU A 119 10.71 13.35 -10.17
CA GLU A 119 11.52 14.56 -10.00
C GLU A 119 10.85 15.50 -9.01
N GLY A 120 11.62 16.06 -8.07
CA GLY A 120 11.11 16.99 -7.07
C GLY A 120 10.36 16.30 -5.93
N ALA A 121 9.72 17.12 -5.09
CA ALA A 121 8.93 16.72 -3.96
C ALA A 121 7.42 16.68 -4.28
N ARG A 122 6.63 16.01 -3.42
CA ARG A 122 5.17 15.97 -3.49
C ARG A 122 4.62 15.33 -4.77
N ASN A 123 5.35 14.39 -5.33
CA ASN A 123 4.89 13.57 -6.45
C ASN A 123 3.77 12.60 -6.01
N LEU A 124 2.99 12.11 -6.99
CA LEU A 124 2.04 11.03 -6.75
C LEU A 124 2.78 9.79 -6.22
N ASN A 125 2.53 9.46 -4.97
CA ASN A 125 3.05 8.27 -4.32
C ASN A 125 2.13 7.07 -4.61
N ARG A 126 2.46 6.28 -5.62
CA ARG A 126 1.64 5.14 -6.03
C ARG A 126 1.63 4.01 -5.01
N ALA A 127 2.58 4.00 -4.07
CA ALA A 127 2.61 3.01 -3.00
C ALA A 127 1.47 3.20 -1.99
N THR A 128 1.01 4.45 -1.80
CA THR A 128 0.05 4.83 -0.75
C THR A 128 -1.19 5.54 -1.27
N GLN A 129 -1.10 6.23 -2.40
CA GLN A 129 -2.17 7.10 -2.93
C GLN A 129 -2.84 6.55 -4.19
N SER A 130 -2.30 5.49 -4.79
CA SER A 130 -2.87 4.91 -6.02
C SER A 130 -3.40 3.52 -5.74
N VAL A 131 -4.70 3.35 -5.92
CA VAL A 131 -5.35 2.04 -5.85
C VAL A 131 -5.42 1.41 -7.24
N ARG A 132 -5.17 0.10 -7.32
CA ARG A 132 -5.22 -0.70 -8.53
C ARG A 132 -5.83 -2.06 -8.26
N GLN A 133 -6.35 -2.69 -9.32
CA GLN A 133 -6.89 -4.03 -9.22
C GLN A 133 -5.78 -5.01 -8.79
N PRO A 134 -5.89 -5.65 -7.61
CA PRO A 134 -4.87 -6.59 -7.13
C PRO A 134 -4.86 -7.90 -7.92
N GLY A 135 -5.95 -8.18 -8.63
CA GLY A 135 -6.09 -9.43 -9.36
C GLY A 135 -5.99 -10.64 -8.43
N SER A 136 -5.39 -11.72 -8.92
CA SER A 136 -5.28 -12.99 -8.18
C SER A 136 -4.47 -12.92 -6.88
N SER A 137 -3.70 -11.87 -6.65
CA SER A 137 -3.04 -11.66 -5.35
C SER A 137 -4.05 -11.39 -4.22
N PHE A 138 -5.30 -11.11 -4.55
CA PHE A 138 -6.35 -10.93 -3.55
C PHE A 138 -6.99 -12.24 -3.07
N LYS A 139 -6.76 -13.36 -3.75
CA LYS A 139 -7.32 -14.67 -3.41
C LYS A 139 -7.00 -15.15 -1.98
N PRO A 140 -5.76 -15.06 -1.49
CA PRO A 140 -5.45 -15.38 -0.09
C PRO A 140 -6.25 -14.55 0.90
N ILE A 141 -6.45 -13.26 0.59
CA ILE A 141 -7.10 -12.28 1.45
C ILE A 141 -8.62 -12.49 1.49
N ALA A 142 -9.28 -12.56 0.34
CA ALA A 142 -10.75 -12.59 0.28
C ALA A 142 -11.36 -13.99 0.24
N VAL A 143 -10.56 -15.03 -0.06
CA VAL A 143 -11.10 -16.37 -0.29
C VAL A 143 -10.47 -17.42 0.63
N TYR A 144 -9.17 -17.66 0.51
CA TYR A 144 -8.55 -18.80 1.18
C TYR A 144 -8.34 -18.58 2.69
N GLY A 145 -7.92 -17.36 3.10
CA GLY A 145 -7.81 -16.99 4.51
C GLY A 145 -9.13 -17.20 5.26
N PRO A 146 -10.22 -16.53 4.86
CA PRO A 146 -11.50 -16.70 5.53
C PRO A 146 -12.04 -18.14 5.40
N ALA A 147 -11.83 -18.83 4.28
CA ALA A 147 -12.26 -20.22 4.15
C ALA A 147 -11.56 -21.14 5.16
N PHE A 148 -10.24 -21.02 5.32
CA PHE A 148 -9.50 -21.86 6.26
C PHE A 148 -9.85 -21.52 7.72
N GLU A 149 -10.09 -20.25 8.02
CA GLU A 149 -10.60 -19.84 9.34
C GLU A 149 -12.00 -20.42 9.64
N MET A 150 -12.81 -20.67 8.61
CA MET A 150 -14.12 -21.32 8.71
C MET A 150 -14.06 -22.86 8.67
N GLY A 151 -12.87 -23.47 8.77
CA GLY A 151 -12.69 -24.93 8.87
C GLY A 151 -12.43 -25.65 7.54
N TYR A 152 -12.31 -24.94 6.42
CA TYR A 152 -11.74 -25.53 5.21
C TYR A 152 -10.24 -25.76 5.40
N SER A 153 -9.62 -26.51 4.51
CA SER A 153 -8.19 -26.82 4.60
C SER A 153 -7.54 -26.84 3.21
N PRO A 154 -6.21 -26.81 3.14
CA PRO A 154 -5.48 -27.03 1.88
C PRO A 154 -5.85 -28.31 1.16
N GLY A 155 -6.30 -29.34 1.90
CA GLY A 155 -6.77 -30.62 1.36
C GLY A 155 -8.25 -30.61 0.91
N THR A 156 -9.01 -29.58 1.20
CA THR A 156 -10.41 -29.48 0.75
C THR A 156 -10.49 -29.51 -0.77
N VAL A 157 -11.36 -30.39 -1.29
CA VAL A 157 -11.54 -30.60 -2.74
C VAL A 157 -12.70 -29.74 -3.23
N ILE A 158 -12.44 -28.98 -4.29
CA ILE A 158 -13.41 -28.17 -5.03
C ILE A 158 -13.33 -28.57 -6.51
N ASP A 159 -14.47 -28.59 -7.18
CA ASP A 159 -14.56 -28.94 -8.60
C ASP A 159 -14.24 -27.72 -9.46
N ASP A 160 -13.15 -27.80 -10.25
CA ASP A 160 -12.78 -26.83 -11.28
C ASP A 160 -13.56 -27.10 -12.57
N TYR A 161 -14.88 -26.86 -12.52
CA TYR A 161 -15.78 -26.94 -13.65
C TYR A 161 -16.63 -25.67 -13.75
N PRO A 162 -16.91 -25.13 -14.98
CA PRO A 162 -17.63 -23.87 -15.13
C PRO A 162 -19.03 -23.94 -14.50
N LYS A 163 -19.42 -22.85 -13.84
CA LYS A 163 -20.74 -22.63 -13.28
C LYS A 163 -21.25 -21.28 -13.76
N VAL A 164 -22.55 -21.21 -14.07
CA VAL A 164 -23.21 -19.96 -14.47
C VAL A 164 -23.70 -19.20 -13.24
N TYR A 165 -23.38 -17.94 -13.14
CA TYR A 165 -23.77 -17.02 -12.07
C TYR A 165 -24.49 -15.82 -12.68
N GLY A 166 -25.82 -15.77 -12.58
CA GLY A 166 -26.60 -14.66 -13.15
C GLY A 166 -26.33 -14.38 -14.63
N GLY A 167 -26.09 -15.43 -15.42
CA GLY A 167 -25.74 -15.30 -16.85
C GLY A 167 -24.25 -15.12 -17.13
N HIS A 168 -23.42 -14.95 -16.11
CA HIS A 168 -21.96 -14.83 -16.24
C HIS A 168 -21.25 -16.15 -15.91
N VAL A 169 -20.16 -16.45 -16.63
CA VAL A 169 -19.33 -17.64 -16.42
C VAL A 169 -17.89 -17.17 -16.19
N PHE A 170 -17.39 -17.42 -14.97
CA PHE A 170 -15.98 -17.20 -14.68
C PHE A 170 -15.10 -18.29 -15.32
N LYS A 171 -13.99 -17.87 -15.91
CA LYS A 171 -13.06 -18.76 -16.63
C LYS A 171 -11.67 -18.73 -15.98
N ASN A 172 -10.97 -19.85 -16.08
CA ASN A 172 -9.56 -19.88 -15.76
C ASN A 172 -8.76 -19.11 -16.84
N TYR A 173 -7.56 -18.63 -16.50
CA TYR A 173 -6.73 -17.84 -17.39
C TYR A 173 -6.39 -18.58 -18.69
N ASP A 174 -6.12 -19.90 -18.59
CA ASP A 174 -5.79 -20.76 -19.72
C ASP A 174 -7.01 -21.40 -20.42
N HIS A 175 -8.22 -21.03 -20.00
CA HIS A 175 -9.49 -21.57 -20.48
C HIS A 175 -9.64 -23.10 -20.33
N LYS A 176 -8.83 -23.72 -19.46
CA LYS A 176 -8.91 -25.17 -19.16
C LYS A 176 -9.54 -25.40 -17.81
N TYR A 177 -10.22 -26.54 -17.69
CA TYR A 177 -10.84 -26.99 -16.45
C TYR A 177 -10.26 -28.36 -16.07
N ARG A 178 -9.95 -28.57 -14.81
CA ARG A 178 -9.17 -29.71 -14.32
C ARG A 178 -10.00 -30.69 -13.47
N GLY A 179 -11.29 -30.38 -13.28
CA GLY A 179 -12.17 -31.18 -12.42
C GLY A 179 -11.84 -31.04 -10.94
N LEU A 180 -11.99 -32.11 -10.18
CA LEU A 180 -11.74 -32.12 -8.75
C LEU A 180 -10.27 -31.80 -8.44
N MET A 181 -10.03 -30.75 -7.65
CA MET A 181 -8.69 -30.37 -7.21
C MET A 181 -8.72 -29.85 -5.78
N THR A 182 -7.59 -29.97 -5.08
CA THR A 182 -7.44 -29.46 -3.72
C THR A 182 -7.31 -27.93 -3.69
N CYS A 183 -7.66 -27.30 -2.58
CA CYS A 183 -7.40 -25.86 -2.39
C CYS A 183 -5.92 -25.51 -2.55
N ARG A 184 -5.00 -26.36 -2.09
CA ARG A 184 -3.55 -26.18 -2.29
C ARG A 184 -3.19 -26.08 -3.77
N GLU A 185 -3.66 -27.02 -4.58
CA GLU A 185 -3.41 -26.99 -6.03
C GLU A 185 -4.09 -25.78 -6.68
N ALA A 186 -5.26 -25.37 -6.19
CA ALA A 186 -5.97 -24.23 -6.70
C ALA A 186 -5.24 -22.90 -6.40
N ILE A 187 -4.66 -22.73 -5.20
CA ILE A 187 -3.82 -21.58 -4.85
C ILE A 187 -2.57 -21.57 -5.72
N LYS A 188 -1.84 -22.69 -5.76
CA LYS A 188 -0.59 -22.84 -6.53
C LYS A 188 -0.77 -22.48 -8.01
N ASN A 189 -1.86 -22.92 -8.62
CA ASN A 189 -2.16 -22.68 -10.03
C ASN A 189 -3.02 -21.42 -10.24
N SER A 190 -3.33 -20.67 -9.19
CA SER A 190 -4.19 -19.49 -9.24
C SER A 190 -5.52 -19.74 -9.97
N THR A 191 -6.17 -20.91 -9.72
CA THR A 191 -7.38 -21.33 -10.40
C THR A 191 -8.55 -20.42 -10.05
N ASN A 192 -9.14 -19.77 -11.05
CA ASN A 192 -10.20 -18.76 -10.85
C ASN A 192 -11.51 -19.39 -10.44
N VAL A 193 -11.93 -20.45 -11.14
CA VAL A 193 -13.24 -21.10 -10.91
C VAL A 193 -13.35 -21.63 -9.47
N VAL A 194 -12.27 -22.22 -8.97
CA VAL A 194 -12.22 -22.74 -7.59
C VAL A 194 -12.34 -21.60 -6.57
N ALA A 195 -11.59 -20.49 -6.78
CA ALA A 195 -11.65 -19.33 -5.89
C ALA A 195 -13.07 -18.73 -5.83
N VAL A 196 -13.73 -18.56 -6.97
CA VAL A 196 -15.11 -18.04 -7.04
C VAL A 196 -16.09 -18.98 -6.34
N LYS A 197 -16.01 -20.29 -6.59
CA LYS A 197 -16.86 -21.28 -5.93
C LYS A 197 -16.63 -21.33 -4.42
N LEU A 198 -15.39 -21.18 -3.99
CA LEU A 198 -15.08 -21.19 -2.56
C LEU A 198 -15.60 -19.92 -1.88
N LEU A 199 -15.45 -18.74 -2.50
CA LEU A 199 -16.04 -17.49 -2.00
C LEU A 199 -17.57 -17.60 -1.91
N GLU A 200 -18.24 -18.17 -2.94
CA GLU A 200 -19.69 -18.44 -2.88
C GLU A 200 -20.05 -19.31 -1.68
N LYS A 201 -19.29 -20.40 -1.44
CA LYS A 201 -19.55 -21.34 -0.34
C LYS A 201 -19.39 -20.73 1.06
N ILE A 202 -18.38 -19.91 1.25
CA ILE A 202 -18.13 -19.24 2.53
C ILE A 202 -19.01 -18.00 2.74
N GLY A 203 -19.61 -17.47 1.64
CA GLY A 203 -20.35 -16.22 1.64
C GLY A 203 -19.47 -15.00 1.35
N ILE A 204 -19.91 -14.17 0.42
CA ILE A 204 -19.14 -12.99 -0.06
C ILE A 204 -18.84 -12.02 1.10
N GLU A 205 -19.82 -11.80 2.00
CA GLU A 205 -19.65 -10.92 3.16
C GLU A 205 -18.53 -11.37 4.10
N ASN A 206 -18.30 -12.67 4.25
CA ASN A 206 -17.22 -13.18 5.10
C ASN A 206 -15.86 -12.89 4.48
N GLY A 207 -15.72 -13.04 3.16
CA GLY A 207 -14.51 -12.62 2.45
C GLY A 207 -14.26 -11.13 2.53
N PHE A 208 -15.32 -10.32 2.39
CA PHE A 208 -15.26 -8.87 2.46
C PHE A 208 -14.82 -8.39 3.87
N LYS A 209 -15.49 -8.85 4.92
CA LYS A 209 -15.15 -8.51 6.32
C LYS A 209 -13.74 -8.97 6.71
N PHE A 210 -13.33 -10.13 6.22
CA PHE A 210 -11.98 -10.62 6.46
C PHE A 210 -10.93 -9.73 5.80
N ALA A 211 -11.15 -9.29 4.56
CA ALA A 211 -10.27 -8.34 3.89
C ALA A 211 -10.20 -6.99 4.63
N GLN A 212 -11.34 -6.46 5.10
CA GLN A 212 -11.35 -5.25 5.94
C GLN A 212 -10.58 -5.45 7.26
N SER A 213 -10.72 -6.61 7.89
CA SER A 213 -9.97 -6.91 9.11
C SER A 213 -8.46 -6.98 8.89
N LEU A 214 -8.01 -7.27 7.67
CA LEU A 214 -6.62 -7.23 7.24
C LEU A 214 -6.14 -5.83 6.81
N GLY A 215 -6.94 -4.78 7.06
CA GLY A 215 -6.56 -3.40 6.80
C GLY A 215 -6.81 -2.91 5.37
N ILE A 216 -7.58 -3.65 4.56
CA ILE A 216 -8.04 -3.15 3.26
C ILE A 216 -9.20 -2.18 3.51
N THR A 217 -8.93 -0.89 3.37
CA THR A 217 -9.89 0.20 3.65
C THR A 217 -10.56 0.74 2.39
N SER A 218 -10.01 0.43 1.22
CA SER A 218 -10.47 0.90 -0.09
C SER A 218 -11.68 0.15 -0.65
N LEU A 219 -12.17 -0.90 0.06
CA LEU A 219 -13.34 -1.66 -0.36
C LEU A 219 -14.63 -0.86 -0.25
N VAL A 220 -15.52 -1.02 -1.23
CA VAL A 220 -16.83 -0.36 -1.31
C VAL A 220 -17.92 -1.36 -0.95
N ASP A 221 -18.74 -1.05 0.06
CA ASP A 221 -19.84 -1.90 0.55
C ASP A 221 -21.24 -1.38 0.16
N GLU A 222 -21.35 -0.14 -0.30
CA GLU A 222 -22.62 0.51 -0.65
C GLU A 222 -22.69 0.91 -2.13
N GLY A 223 -23.91 1.14 -2.59
CA GLY A 223 -24.17 1.63 -3.94
C GLY A 223 -24.27 0.52 -5.00
N PRO A 224 -24.57 0.90 -6.25
CA PRO A 224 -24.78 -0.05 -7.35
C PRO A 224 -23.49 -0.75 -7.81
N ASN A 225 -22.34 -0.08 -7.61
CA ASN A 225 -21.02 -0.63 -7.89
C ASN A 225 -20.30 -0.82 -6.55
N ASN A 226 -20.43 -2.00 -5.96
CA ASN A 226 -19.78 -2.35 -4.70
C ASN A 226 -18.98 -3.64 -4.85
N ASP A 227 -18.17 -3.95 -3.83
CA ASP A 227 -17.27 -5.10 -3.84
C ASP A 227 -17.91 -6.37 -3.24
N LEU A 228 -19.18 -6.29 -2.80
CA LEU A 228 -19.94 -7.44 -2.30
C LEU A 228 -20.45 -8.32 -3.46
N ASN A 229 -19.52 -8.78 -4.28
CA ASN A 229 -19.82 -9.63 -5.44
C ASN A 229 -18.70 -10.67 -5.68
N LEU A 230 -18.99 -11.67 -6.52
CA LEU A 230 -18.06 -12.79 -6.77
C LEU A 230 -16.77 -12.38 -7.51
N SER A 231 -16.72 -11.22 -8.17
CA SER A 231 -15.49 -10.73 -8.83
C SER A 231 -14.41 -10.42 -7.81
N MET A 232 -14.78 -10.12 -6.55
CA MET A 232 -13.85 -9.92 -5.45
C MET A 232 -12.92 -11.14 -5.26
N ALA A 233 -13.40 -12.36 -5.51
CA ALA A 233 -12.57 -13.58 -5.46
C ALA A 233 -11.34 -13.52 -6.37
N LEU A 234 -11.39 -12.70 -7.41
CA LEU A 234 -10.36 -12.56 -8.42
C LEU A 234 -9.63 -11.21 -8.34
N GLY A 235 -9.94 -10.43 -7.30
CA GLY A 235 -9.43 -9.07 -7.13
C GLY A 235 -10.01 -8.07 -8.14
N GLY A 236 -11.20 -8.36 -8.67
CA GLY A 236 -12.00 -7.41 -9.44
C GLY A 236 -12.78 -6.54 -8.48
N LEU A 237 -12.24 -5.38 -8.13
CA LEU A 237 -12.76 -4.46 -7.14
C LEU A 237 -13.22 -3.14 -7.79
N THR A 238 -14.07 -2.39 -7.11
CA THR A 238 -14.59 -1.10 -7.58
C THR A 238 -13.46 -0.09 -7.80
N HIS A 239 -12.61 0.11 -6.80
CA HIS A 239 -11.45 1.01 -6.88
C HIS A 239 -10.13 0.25 -6.99
N GLY A 240 -10.02 -0.89 -6.34
CA GLY A 240 -8.77 -1.62 -6.15
C GLY A 240 -8.16 -1.34 -4.78
N VAL A 241 -6.87 -1.64 -4.62
CA VAL A 241 -6.11 -1.52 -3.36
C VAL A 241 -4.75 -0.90 -3.61
N SER A 242 -4.17 -0.29 -2.58
CA SER A 242 -2.80 0.25 -2.63
C SER A 242 -1.76 -0.83 -2.30
N PRO A 243 -0.50 -0.69 -2.75
CA PRO A 243 0.61 -1.54 -2.32
C PRO A 243 0.80 -1.57 -0.80
N LEU A 244 0.57 -0.45 -0.10
CA LEU A 244 0.68 -0.38 1.36
C LEU A 244 -0.38 -1.24 2.06
N GLU A 245 -1.64 -1.18 1.62
CA GLU A 245 -2.70 -2.04 2.13
C GLU A 245 -2.38 -3.52 1.91
N MET A 246 -1.90 -3.87 0.71
CA MET A 246 -1.51 -5.25 0.40
C MET A 246 -0.34 -5.73 1.26
N ALA A 247 0.67 -4.89 1.48
CA ALA A 247 1.80 -5.23 2.35
C ALA A 247 1.33 -5.50 3.79
N GLY A 248 0.46 -4.64 4.34
CA GLY A 248 -0.13 -4.83 5.67
C GLY A 248 -0.95 -6.12 5.77
N ALA A 249 -1.82 -6.38 4.78
CA ALA A 249 -2.65 -7.59 4.74
C ALA A 249 -1.82 -8.87 4.67
N TYR A 250 -0.82 -8.91 3.80
CA TYR A 250 0.09 -10.06 3.72
C TYR A 250 1.00 -10.20 4.95
N GLY A 251 1.33 -9.08 5.62
CA GLY A 251 2.05 -9.08 6.88
C GLY A 251 1.38 -9.93 7.95
N ALA A 252 0.05 -9.94 8.00
CA ALA A 252 -0.69 -10.75 8.97
C ALA A 252 -0.51 -12.26 8.76
N PHE A 253 -0.42 -12.74 7.51
CA PHE A 253 -0.12 -14.15 7.24
C PHE A 253 1.30 -14.52 7.70
N ALA A 254 2.29 -13.63 7.49
CA ALA A 254 3.66 -13.85 7.95
C ALA A 254 3.80 -13.73 9.48
N ASN A 255 2.92 -12.97 10.13
CA ASN A 255 2.93 -12.69 11.57
C ASN A 255 1.87 -13.52 12.33
N LYS A 256 1.73 -14.80 12.00
CA LYS A 256 0.91 -15.76 12.74
C LYS A 256 -0.56 -15.32 12.92
N GLY A 257 -1.11 -14.63 11.93
CA GLY A 257 -2.49 -14.15 11.94
C GLY A 257 -2.73 -12.81 12.63
N VAL A 258 -1.68 -12.15 13.09
CA VAL A 258 -1.76 -10.82 13.71
C VAL A 258 -1.50 -9.73 12.68
N TYR A 259 -2.52 -8.96 12.35
CA TYR A 259 -2.37 -7.73 11.58
C TYR A 259 -1.79 -6.62 12.44
N THR A 260 -0.78 -5.94 11.95
CA THR A 260 -0.26 -4.70 12.52
C THR A 260 -0.40 -3.60 11.46
N LYS A 261 -1.08 -2.49 11.83
CA LYS A 261 -1.29 -1.37 10.91
C LYS A 261 0.07 -0.79 10.50
N PRO A 262 0.36 -0.66 9.19
CA PRO A 262 1.60 -0.03 8.73
C PRO A 262 1.71 1.42 9.20
N TYR A 263 2.91 1.85 9.59
CA TYR A 263 3.21 3.22 10.01
C TYR A 263 4.64 3.62 9.66
N VAL A 264 4.87 4.94 9.53
CA VAL A 264 6.20 5.50 9.22
C VAL A 264 6.73 6.43 10.32
N ILE A 265 5.88 6.87 11.26
CA ILE A 265 6.26 7.77 12.35
C ILE A 265 6.26 7.02 13.68
N THR A 266 7.39 7.08 14.39
CA THR A 266 7.53 6.49 15.74
C THR A 266 7.24 7.51 16.83
N GLN A 267 7.67 8.77 16.65
CA GLN A 267 7.48 9.83 17.63
C GLN A 267 7.55 11.21 16.96
N ILE A 268 6.81 12.18 17.50
CA ILE A 268 6.93 13.60 17.15
C ILE A 268 7.21 14.38 18.42
N THR A 269 8.24 15.23 18.41
CA THR A 269 8.55 16.16 19.50
C THR A 269 8.49 17.61 19.02
N ASP A 270 8.33 18.54 19.95
CA ASP A 270 8.51 19.98 19.68
C ASP A 270 10.00 20.36 19.69
N ALA A 271 10.30 21.61 19.35
CA ALA A 271 11.66 22.16 19.34
C ALA A 271 12.37 22.12 20.70
N LYS A 272 11.65 21.89 21.80
CA LYS A 272 12.17 21.79 23.17
C LYS A 272 12.35 20.33 23.60
N GLY A 273 12.05 19.36 22.73
CA GLY A 273 12.14 17.94 22.99
C GLY A 273 10.94 17.36 23.77
N LYS A 274 9.86 18.14 23.95
CA LYS A 274 8.63 17.59 24.54
C LYS A 274 7.94 16.68 23.54
N VAL A 275 7.63 15.46 23.96
CA VAL A 275 6.86 14.50 23.16
C VAL A 275 5.44 15.02 22.95
N ILE A 276 5.02 15.13 21.69
CA ILE A 276 3.69 15.53 21.24
C ILE A 276 2.89 14.27 20.82
N TYR A 277 3.56 13.34 20.17
CA TYR A 277 3.00 12.08 19.72
C TYR A 277 4.04 10.95 19.90
N GLU A 278 3.58 9.81 20.34
CA GLU A 278 4.32 8.57 20.39
C GLU A 278 3.44 7.47 19.82
N ASN A 279 3.96 6.71 18.86
CA ASN A 279 3.18 5.70 18.17
C ASN A 279 2.98 4.47 19.05
N GLU A 280 1.73 4.09 19.24
CA GLU A 280 1.35 2.79 19.78
C GLU A 280 0.84 1.91 18.63
N PRO A 281 1.61 0.88 18.18
CA PRO A 281 1.21 0.10 17.01
C PRO A 281 -0.15 -0.56 17.20
N GLU A 282 -1.11 -0.23 16.32
CA GLU A 282 -2.43 -0.84 16.29
C GLU A 282 -2.31 -2.29 15.82
N ARG A 283 -2.62 -3.23 16.70
CA ARG A 283 -2.53 -4.67 16.44
C ARG A 283 -3.86 -5.36 16.70
N ARG A 284 -4.19 -6.33 15.85
CA ARG A 284 -5.36 -7.19 16.06
C ARG A 284 -5.14 -8.59 15.52
N SER A 285 -5.62 -9.60 16.24
CA SER A 285 -5.68 -10.96 15.72
C SER A 285 -6.83 -11.04 14.71
N VAL A 286 -6.51 -11.42 13.47
CA VAL A 286 -7.46 -11.51 12.36
C VAL A 286 -7.80 -12.97 12.06
N MET A 287 -6.84 -13.86 12.25
CA MET A 287 -6.98 -15.28 12.02
C MET A 287 -6.12 -16.07 13.01
N SER A 288 -6.38 -17.37 13.13
CA SER A 288 -5.56 -18.28 13.90
C SER A 288 -4.16 -18.46 13.29
N GLU A 289 -3.18 -18.86 14.10
CA GLU A 289 -1.84 -19.20 13.62
C GLU A 289 -1.89 -20.36 12.63
N GLU A 290 -2.78 -21.32 12.85
CA GLU A 290 -3.01 -22.45 11.96
C GLU A 290 -3.51 -22.01 10.59
N THR A 291 -4.46 -21.06 10.53
CA THR A 291 -4.95 -20.50 9.27
C THR A 291 -3.84 -19.77 8.54
N ALA A 292 -3.08 -18.90 9.22
CA ALA A 292 -1.94 -18.19 8.63
C ALA A 292 -0.92 -19.18 8.03
N TYR A 293 -0.59 -20.25 8.77
CA TYR A 293 0.29 -21.31 8.30
C TYR A 293 -0.29 -22.07 7.08
N MET A 294 -1.58 -22.42 7.11
CA MET A 294 -2.22 -23.14 6.00
C MET A 294 -2.23 -22.35 4.70
N VAL A 295 -2.34 -21.00 4.77
CA VAL A 295 -2.31 -20.13 3.59
C VAL A 295 -0.89 -20.01 3.03
N THR A 296 0.14 -20.02 3.89
CA THR A 296 1.54 -19.80 3.52
C THR A 296 2.29 -21.08 3.14
N SER A 297 1.78 -22.24 3.52
CA SER A 297 2.39 -23.56 3.25
C SER A 297 2.08 -24.09 1.84
#